data_d3d68e51ce1226b5159c50e9d2d6a8dd
#
_entry.id   d3d68e51ce1226b5159c50e9d2d6a8dd
#
_cell.length_a   1.000
_cell.length_b   1.000
_cell.length_c   1.000
_cell.angle_alpha   90.00
_cell.angle_beta   90.00
_cell.angle_gamma   90.00
#
_symmetry.space_group_name_H-M   'P 1'
#
loop_
_entity.id
_entity.type
_entity.pdbx_description
1 polymer ?
#
loop_
_entity_poly.entity_id
_entity_poly.type
_entity_poly.pdbx_seq_one_letter_code
_entity_poly.pdbx_strand_id
1 'polypeptide(L)'
;MSRHVVRRASEASFVEAAPGFRRWAIVDESVPGAVHTGFGICELDPGGTLAGHVHSFEQSMFVLFGSAIVDLPGGSVLLREGDYGVVPAGVPHAWRNPGDETARWADMQAPQPRERHDGDTLPVPVPAGDAVPVDPRDMRARNFGHITPQHMEVGKQSQDLLAVSASMRTALLVYSGITVKMMVDNELGARLSTMFMVQYAPDGVAGPHDHPLEETYLILEGATDATFDGQRYRLEVGDVAWAGVGCVHSFTNAGDGPVRWLETQAPQPPSRHSYRFARDWDYLRDRLAPDDQGSEQ
;
A
#
# COMPACT_ATOMS: atom_id res chain seq x y z
N MET A 1 8.99 -7.54 -23.03
CA MET A 1 7.76 -7.68 -22.24
C MET A 1 7.66 -6.42 -21.40
N SER A 2 6.45 -5.88 -21.22
CA SER A 2 6.23 -4.73 -20.34
C SER A 2 6.57 -5.13 -18.90
N ARG A 3 7.28 -4.29 -18.16
CA ARG A 3 7.59 -4.49 -16.75
C ARG A 3 6.66 -3.66 -15.85
N HIS A 4 5.53 -3.23 -16.38
CA HIS A 4 4.55 -2.48 -15.61
C HIS A 4 3.13 -2.73 -16.14
N VAL A 5 2.16 -2.48 -15.29
CA VAL A 5 0.73 -2.51 -15.60
C VAL A 5 0.09 -1.27 -14.99
N VAL A 6 -0.85 -0.67 -15.72
CA VAL A 6 -1.74 0.37 -15.20
C VAL A 6 -3.17 -0.11 -15.36
N ARG A 7 -3.98 -0.01 -14.31
CA ARG A 7 -5.40 -0.32 -14.27
C ARG A 7 -6.18 0.91 -13.84
N ARG A 8 -7.16 1.27 -14.63
CA ARG A 8 -8.00 2.43 -14.33
C ARG A 8 -9.10 2.07 -13.33
N ALA A 9 -9.46 2.99 -12.46
CA ALA A 9 -10.60 2.83 -11.55
C ALA A 9 -11.90 2.49 -12.32
N SER A 10 -12.07 3.06 -13.52
CA SER A 10 -13.21 2.79 -14.41
C SER A 10 -13.22 1.36 -15.01
N GLU A 11 -12.13 0.63 -14.92
CA GLU A 11 -11.99 -0.75 -15.39
C GLU A 11 -12.20 -1.77 -14.26
N ALA A 12 -12.55 -1.30 -13.05
CA ALA A 12 -12.73 -2.17 -11.89
C ALA A 12 -13.76 -3.26 -12.16
N SER A 13 -13.33 -4.51 -11.98
CA SER A 13 -14.16 -5.69 -12.19
C SER A 13 -14.06 -6.60 -10.97
N PHE A 14 -15.07 -6.52 -10.11
CA PHE A 14 -15.14 -7.32 -8.91
C PHE A 14 -15.73 -8.69 -9.22
N VAL A 15 -15.00 -9.74 -8.90
CA VAL A 15 -15.43 -11.14 -9.04
C VAL A 15 -15.75 -11.69 -7.66
N GLU A 16 -16.94 -12.29 -7.51
CA GLU A 16 -17.34 -12.95 -6.26
C GLU A 16 -16.48 -14.20 -6.02
N ALA A 17 -15.77 -14.21 -4.89
CA ALA A 17 -14.92 -15.31 -4.48
C ALA A 17 -15.54 -16.13 -3.32
N ALA A 18 -16.48 -15.54 -2.57
CA ALA A 18 -17.33 -16.19 -1.58
C ALA A 18 -18.61 -15.37 -1.42
N PRO A 19 -19.68 -15.93 -0.85
CA PRO A 19 -20.95 -15.20 -0.67
C PRO A 19 -20.75 -13.85 0.04
N GLY A 20 -21.03 -12.76 -0.68
CA GLY A 20 -20.87 -11.38 -0.20
C GLY A 20 -19.41 -10.90 -0.13
N PHE A 21 -18.45 -11.70 -0.58
CA PHE A 21 -17.05 -11.29 -0.70
C PHE A 21 -16.61 -11.25 -2.16
N ARG A 22 -16.12 -10.11 -2.60
CA ARG A 22 -15.67 -9.86 -3.97
C ARG A 22 -14.25 -9.33 -3.98
N ARG A 23 -13.50 -9.65 -5.02
CA ARG A 23 -12.16 -9.12 -5.24
C ARG A 23 -12.00 -8.63 -6.68
N TRP A 24 -11.45 -7.45 -6.85
CA TRP A 24 -10.87 -6.99 -8.09
C TRP A 24 -9.37 -7.31 -8.07
N ALA A 25 -8.97 -8.37 -8.76
CA ALA A 25 -7.57 -8.73 -8.93
C ALA A 25 -6.92 -7.76 -9.93
N ILE A 26 -5.82 -7.13 -9.52
CA ILE A 26 -5.12 -6.11 -10.30
C ILE A 26 -3.73 -6.62 -10.71
N VAL A 27 -3.03 -7.26 -9.78
CA VAL A 27 -1.76 -7.95 -10.01
C VAL A 27 -1.92 -9.39 -9.52
N ASP A 28 -1.74 -10.34 -10.43
CA ASP A 28 -1.83 -11.77 -10.19
C ASP A 28 -0.93 -12.54 -11.18
N GLU A 29 -1.01 -13.87 -11.22
CA GLU A 29 -0.22 -14.73 -12.12
C GLU A 29 -0.42 -14.42 -13.61
N SER A 30 -1.48 -13.70 -14.00
CA SER A 30 -1.71 -13.28 -15.39
C SER A 30 -0.83 -12.09 -15.81
N VAL A 31 -0.25 -11.37 -14.86
CA VAL A 31 0.64 -10.23 -15.11
C VAL A 31 2.06 -10.73 -15.38
N PRO A 32 2.58 -10.61 -16.61
CA PRO A 32 3.88 -11.14 -16.94
C PRO A 32 5.00 -10.50 -16.12
N GLY A 33 5.74 -11.32 -15.39
CA GLY A 33 6.87 -10.89 -14.57
C GLY A 33 6.51 -10.54 -13.12
N ALA A 34 5.24 -10.51 -12.74
CA ALA A 34 4.83 -10.44 -11.35
C ALA A 34 5.01 -11.80 -10.70
N VAL A 35 5.79 -11.88 -9.63
CA VAL A 35 6.07 -13.10 -8.88
C VAL A 35 6.07 -12.91 -7.38
N HIS A 36 6.31 -11.68 -6.93
CA HIS A 36 6.40 -11.35 -5.50
C HIS A 36 5.12 -10.72 -4.97
N THR A 37 4.33 -10.10 -5.85
CA THR A 37 3.17 -9.30 -5.47
C THR A 37 1.89 -9.85 -6.08
N GLY A 38 0.92 -10.21 -5.23
CA GLY A 38 -0.49 -10.18 -5.56
C GLY A 38 -1.10 -8.90 -5.02
N PHE A 39 -1.89 -8.17 -5.82
CA PHE A 39 -2.55 -6.95 -5.38
C PHE A 39 -3.97 -6.86 -5.92
N GLY A 40 -4.88 -6.37 -5.08
CA GLY A 40 -6.26 -6.16 -5.47
C GLY A 40 -7.04 -5.29 -4.48
N ILE A 41 -8.29 -5.07 -4.84
CA ILE A 41 -9.26 -4.41 -3.96
C ILE A 41 -10.31 -5.44 -3.57
N CYS A 42 -10.58 -5.57 -2.28
CA CYS A 42 -11.58 -6.46 -1.72
C CYS A 42 -12.81 -5.70 -1.26
N GLU A 43 -13.96 -6.32 -1.38
CA GLU A 43 -15.24 -5.85 -0.84
C GLU A 43 -15.92 -6.96 -0.05
N LEU A 44 -16.53 -6.58 1.07
CA LEU A 44 -17.34 -7.46 1.90
C LEU A 44 -18.67 -6.77 2.21
N ASP A 45 -19.76 -7.36 1.75
CA ASP A 45 -21.10 -6.81 1.91
C ASP A 45 -21.54 -6.76 3.38
N PRO A 46 -22.54 -5.93 3.73
CA PRO A 46 -23.17 -5.95 5.04
C PRO A 46 -23.60 -7.37 5.44
N GLY A 47 -23.20 -7.81 6.63
CA GLY A 47 -23.42 -9.17 7.12
C GLY A 47 -22.60 -10.26 6.41
N GLY A 48 -21.79 -9.90 5.43
CA GLY A 48 -20.91 -10.82 4.69
C GLY A 48 -19.82 -11.42 5.57
N THR A 49 -19.34 -12.60 5.16
CA THR A 49 -18.26 -13.32 5.84
C THR A 49 -17.35 -13.99 4.84
N LEU A 50 -16.05 -13.98 5.12
CA LEU A 50 -15.07 -14.86 4.49
C LEU A 50 -14.64 -15.90 5.52
N ALA A 51 -14.92 -17.15 5.22
CA ALA A 51 -14.70 -18.28 6.13
C ALA A 51 -13.24 -18.39 6.57
N GLY A 52 -13.01 -19.00 7.73
CA GLY A 52 -11.70 -19.21 8.28
C GLY A 52 -10.78 -19.98 7.33
N HIS A 53 -9.58 -19.44 7.14
CA HIS A 53 -8.57 -19.99 6.25
C HIS A 53 -7.16 -19.63 6.76
N VAL A 54 -6.17 -20.30 6.19
CA VAL A 54 -4.75 -20.02 6.36
C VAL A 54 -4.08 -20.04 5.00
N HIS A 55 -3.12 -19.19 4.79
CA HIS A 55 -2.35 -19.13 3.54
C HIS A 55 -0.84 -19.09 3.77
N SER A 56 -0.07 -19.46 2.75
CA SER A 56 1.40 -19.51 2.80
C SER A 56 2.05 -18.18 2.41
N PHE A 57 1.28 -17.18 2.07
CA PHE A 57 1.72 -15.81 1.83
C PHE A 57 1.38 -14.90 3.02
N GLU A 58 2.02 -13.76 3.07
CA GLU A 58 1.70 -12.65 3.98
C GLU A 58 0.66 -11.76 3.33
N GLN A 59 -0.37 -11.37 4.07
CA GLN A 59 -1.43 -10.50 3.59
C GLN A 59 -1.38 -9.16 4.34
N SER A 60 -1.16 -8.09 3.62
CA SER A 60 -1.24 -6.72 4.15
C SER A 60 -2.50 -6.03 3.63
N MET A 61 -3.16 -5.23 4.47
CA MET A 61 -4.41 -4.56 4.12
C MET A 61 -4.40 -3.09 4.53
N PHE A 62 -5.17 -2.29 3.79
CA PHE A 62 -5.50 -0.90 4.11
C PHE A 62 -6.99 -0.66 3.84
N VAL A 63 -7.74 -0.27 4.87
CA VAL A 63 -9.18 -0.03 4.75
C VAL A 63 -9.45 1.30 4.08
N LEU A 64 -10.11 1.24 2.94
CA LEU A 64 -10.45 2.38 2.09
C LEU A 64 -11.81 2.98 2.47
N PHE A 65 -12.75 2.13 2.91
CA PHE A 65 -14.12 2.54 3.22
C PHE A 65 -14.81 1.49 4.11
N GLY A 66 -15.74 1.94 4.95
CA GLY A 66 -16.54 1.08 5.81
C GLY A 66 -15.74 0.45 6.94
N SER A 67 -16.19 -0.71 7.41
CA SER A 67 -15.52 -1.44 8.49
C SER A 67 -15.65 -2.96 8.34
N ALA A 68 -14.61 -3.68 8.74
CA ALA A 68 -14.63 -5.14 8.79
C ALA A 68 -13.95 -5.63 10.06
N ILE A 69 -14.30 -6.82 10.50
CA ILE A 69 -13.60 -7.51 11.59
C ILE A 69 -12.75 -8.62 11.00
N VAL A 70 -11.48 -8.65 11.39
CA VAL A 70 -10.62 -9.81 11.20
C VAL A 70 -10.58 -10.62 12.49
N ASP A 71 -10.98 -11.88 12.42
CA ASP A 71 -10.88 -12.84 13.50
C ASP A 71 -9.57 -13.60 13.40
N LEU A 72 -8.80 -13.65 14.48
CA LEU A 72 -7.46 -14.25 14.58
C LEU A 72 -7.39 -15.17 15.82
N PRO A 73 -6.42 -16.09 15.91
CA PRO A 73 -6.25 -16.92 17.11
C PRO A 73 -6.02 -16.13 18.40
N GLY A 74 -5.44 -14.92 18.28
CA GLY A 74 -5.16 -14.02 19.42
C GLY A 74 -6.30 -13.09 19.80
N GLY A 75 -7.41 -13.10 19.07
CA GLY A 75 -8.57 -12.22 19.27
C GLY A 75 -9.01 -11.52 17.99
N SER A 76 -10.16 -10.88 18.03
CA SER A 76 -10.77 -10.22 16.88
C SER A 76 -10.45 -8.72 16.89
N VAL A 77 -10.19 -8.15 15.73
CA VAL A 77 -9.90 -6.72 15.57
C VAL A 77 -10.87 -6.09 14.59
N LEU A 78 -11.50 -4.99 15.00
CA LEU A 78 -12.35 -4.16 14.17
C LEU A 78 -11.49 -3.14 13.45
N LEU A 79 -11.46 -3.24 12.12
CA LEU A 79 -10.77 -2.32 11.23
C LEU A 79 -11.79 -1.35 10.60
N ARG A 80 -11.41 -0.09 10.51
CA ARG A 80 -12.20 1.01 9.94
C ARG A 80 -11.38 1.75 8.89
N GLU A 81 -12.00 2.65 8.18
CA GLU A 81 -11.30 3.52 7.22
C GLU A 81 -10.03 4.14 7.81
N GLY A 82 -8.92 4.04 7.09
CA GLY A 82 -7.59 4.47 7.53
C GLY A 82 -6.83 3.45 8.38
N ASP A 83 -7.48 2.35 8.81
CA ASP A 83 -6.77 1.26 9.48
C ASP A 83 -6.02 0.40 8.46
N TYR A 84 -4.88 -0.10 8.90
CA TYR A 84 -4.02 -0.99 8.12
C TYR A 84 -3.44 -2.09 9.00
N GLY A 85 -2.92 -3.12 8.37
CA GLY A 85 -2.30 -4.19 9.14
C GLY A 85 -1.72 -5.28 8.28
N VAL A 86 -1.26 -6.34 8.96
CA VAL A 86 -0.71 -7.54 8.33
C VAL A 86 -1.18 -8.79 9.03
N VAL A 87 -1.60 -9.77 8.24
CA VAL A 87 -1.75 -11.16 8.66
C VAL A 87 -0.51 -11.91 8.18
N PRO A 88 0.38 -12.34 9.08
CA PRO A 88 1.58 -13.07 8.70
C PRO A 88 1.25 -14.42 8.05
N ALA A 89 2.14 -14.91 7.19
CA ALA A 89 1.99 -16.24 6.58
C ALA A 89 1.80 -17.33 7.66
N GLY A 90 0.87 -18.24 7.39
CA GLY A 90 0.56 -19.34 8.30
C GLY A 90 -0.34 -18.98 9.49
N VAL A 91 -0.80 -17.74 9.59
CA VAL A 91 -1.75 -17.35 10.66
C VAL A 91 -3.19 -17.55 10.18
N PRO A 92 -3.97 -18.44 10.84
CA PRO A 92 -5.39 -18.60 10.52
C PRO A 92 -6.18 -17.31 10.77
N HIS A 93 -7.11 -17.00 9.85
CA HIS A 93 -7.97 -15.84 10.03
C HIS A 93 -9.27 -15.97 9.26
N ALA A 94 -10.25 -15.16 9.64
CA ALA A 94 -11.55 -15.04 8.99
C ALA A 94 -11.96 -13.58 8.95
N TRP A 95 -12.89 -13.23 8.05
CA TRP A 95 -13.39 -11.88 7.95
C TRP A 95 -14.91 -11.85 8.09
N ARG A 96 -15.43 -10.80 8.69
CA ARG A 96 -16.86 -10.52 8.77
C ARG A 96 -17.11 -9.00 8.76
N ASN A 97 -18.21 -8.62 8.16
CA ASN A 97 -18.69 -7.24 8.17
C ASN A 97 -19.94 -7.13 9.04
N PRO A 98 -19.83 -6.62 10.26
CA PRO A 98 -20.98 -6.45 11.14
C PRO A 98 -21.73 -5.14 10.88
N GLY A 99 -21.23 -4.29 9.99
CA GLY A 99 -21.81 -3.00 9.65
C GLY A 99 -22.98 -3.08 8.69
N ASP A 100 -23.53 -1.94 8.36
CA ASP A 100 -24.63 -1.74 7.42
C ASP A 100 -24.17 -1.22 6.04
N GLU A 101 -22.87 -1.01 5.88
CA GLU A 101 -22.23 -0.58 4.65
C GLU A 101 -21.21 -1.62 4.17
N THR A 102 -20.95 -1.68 2.87
CA THR A 102 -19.88 -2.51 2.31
C THR A 102 -18.53 -2.06 2.84
N ALA A 103 -17.76 -2.99 3.38
CA ALA A 103 -16.34 -2.74 3.69
C ALA A 103 -15.50 -2.92 2.44
N ARG A 104 -14.53 -2.03 2.21
CA ARG A 104 -13.59 -2.09 1.07
C ARG A 104 -12.18 -1.85 1.56
N TRP A 105 -11.24 -2.68 1.11
CA TRP A 105 -9.83 -2.52 1.46
C TRP A 105 -8.91 -2.87 0.30
N ALA A 106 -7.75 -2.23 0.25
CA ALA A 106 -6.64 -2.66 -0.57
C ALA A 106 -5.98 -3.89 0.07
N ASP A 107 -5.67 -4.89 -0.74
CA ASP A 107 -5.19 -6.19 -0.34
C ASP A 107 -3.90 -6.53 -1.08
N MET A 108 -2.78 -6.63 -0.36
CA MET A 108 -1.50 -7.07 -0.88
C MET A 108 -1.16 -8.45 -0.34
N GLN A 109 -0.68 -9.30 -1.22
CA GLN A 109 -0.28 -10.68 -0.95
C GLN A 109 1.18 -10.89 -1.37
N ALA A 110 2.02 -11.39 -0.48
CA ALA A 110 3.44 -11.63 -0.75
C ALA A 110 3.92 -12.95 -0.12
N PRO A 111 4.55 -13.87 -0.90
CA PRO A 111 4.65 -13.85 -2.37
C PRO A 111 3.29 -13.98 -3.04
N GLN A 112 3.23 -13.76 -4.34
CA GLN A 112 2.01 -13.89 -5.13
C GLN A 112 1.38 -15.29 -4.99
N PRO A 113 0.06 -15.38 -4.66
CA PRO A 113 -0.66 -16.65 -4.63
C PRO A 113 -0.69 -17.35 -5.99
N ARG A 114 -0.67 -18.67 -5.99
CA ARG A 114 -0.61 -19.49 -7.21
C ARG A 114 -1.91 -20.26 -7.42
N GLU A 115 -2.61 -20.00 -8.51
CA GLU A 115 -3.88 -20.68 -8.84
C GLU A 115 -3.76 -22.18 -8.88
N ARG A 116 -2.66 -22.72 -9.43
CA ARG A 116 -2.41 -24.17 -9.51
C ARG A 116 -2.27 -24.87 -8.16
N HIS A 117 -2.22 -24.13 -7.06
CA HIS A 117 -2.13 -24.62 -5.69
C HIS A 117 -3.28 -24.07 -4.83
N ASP A 118 -4.48 -23.96 -5.41
CA ASP A 118 -5.68 -23.47 -4.74
C ASP A 118 -5.47 -22.10 -4.08
N GLY A 119 -4.72 -21.20 -4.76
CA GLY A 119 -4.36 -19.89 -4.25
C GLY A 119 -3.47 -19.92 -3.00
N ASP A 120 -2.70 -21.01 -2.80
CA ASP A 120 -1.86 -21.24 -1.60
C ASP A 120 -2.62 -21.06 -0.28
N THR A 121 -3.92 -21.40 -0.29
CA THR A 121 -4.86 -21.18 0.81
C THR A 121 -5.57 -22.46 1.20
N LEU A 122 -5.72 -22.71 2.51
CA LEU A 122 -6.42 -23.87 3.06
C LEU A 122 -7.53 -23.42 4.01
N PRO A 123 -8.75 -23.99 3.92
CA PRO A 123 -9.81 -23.72 4.88
C PRO A 123 -9.46 -24.31 6.24
N VAL A 124 -9.62 -23.51 7.29
CA VAL A 124 -9.44 -23.91 8.68
C VAL A 124 -10.46 -23.21 9.57
N PRO A 125 -10.91 -23.80 10.67
CA PRO A 125 -11.81 -23.11 11.58
C PRO A 125 -11.09 -21.98 12.32
N VAL A 126 -11.74 -20.83 12.38
CA VAL A 126 -11.32 -19.68 13.17
C VAL A 126 -12.49 -19.23 14.02
N PRO A 127 -12.39 -19.19 15.35
CA PRO A 127 -13.48 -18.75 16.20
C PRO A 127 -13.67 -17.23 16.08
N ALA A 128 -14.91 -16.82 15.91
CA ALA A 128 -15.27 -15.39 16.05
C ALA A 128 -15.25 -14.99 17.53
N GLY A 129 -14.72 -13.80 17.80
CA GLY A 129 -14.64 -13.24 19.14
C GLY A 129 -15.19 -11.84 19.23
N ASP A 130 -15.18 -11.28 20.45
CA ASP A 130 -15.44 -9.86 20.67
C ASP A 130 -14.28 -9.04 20.08
N ALA A 131 -14.62 -8.16 19.14
CA ALA A 131 -13.63 -7.35 18.45
C ALA A 131 -13.23 -6.11 19.24
N VAL A 132 -11.93 -5.81 19.23
CA VAL A 132 -11.38 -4.55 19.74
C VAL A 132 -11.04 -3.62 18.58
N PRO A 133 -11.14 -2.30 18.77
CA PRO A 133 -10.65 -1.35 17.78
C PRO A 133 -9.11 -1.43 17.69
N VAL A 134 -8.55 -0.87 16.63
CA VAL A 134 -7.11 -0.68 16.52
C VAL A 134 -6.64 0.28 17.64
N ASP A 135 -5.87 -0.26 18.57
CA ASP A 135 -5.22 0.48 19.68
C ASP A 135 -3.82 -0.08 19.87
N PRO A 136 -2.75 0.74 19.77
CA PRO A 136 -1.37 0.26 19.92
C PRO A 136 -1.07 -0.28 21.32
N ARG A 137 -1.94 -0.03 22.29
CA ARG A 137 -1.82 -0.56 23.68
C ARG A 137 -2.48 -1.93 23.84
N ASP A 138 -3.30 -2.36 22.90
CA ASP A 138 -3.96 -3.66 22.93
C ASP A 138 -3.15 -4.68 22.13
N MET A 139 -2.65 -5.71 22.79
CA MET A 139 -1.83 -6.76 22.17
C MET A 139 -2.57 -7.56 21.09
N ARG A 140 -3.91 -7.55 21.08
CA ARG A 140 -4.72 -8.16 20.02
C ARG A 140 -4.56 -7.41 18.71
N ALA A 141 -4.39 -6.09 18.78
CA ALA A 141 -4.21 -5.21 17.63
C ALA A 141 -2.73 -4.94 17.27
N ARG A 142 -1.78 -5.68 17.82
CA ARG A 142 -0.32 -5.43 17.65
C ARG A 142 0.16 -5.42 16.19
N ASN A 143 -0.53 -6.11 15.30
CA ASN A 143 -0.21 -6.18 13.87
C ASN A 143 -0.99 -5.17 13.03
N PHE A 144 -1.65 -4.21 13.67
CA PHE A 144 -2.51 -3.22 13.03
C PHE A 144 -2.15 -1.81 13.48
N GLY A 145 -2.46 -0.84 12.64
CA GLY A 145 -2.26 0.58 12.90
C GLY A 145 -3.31 1.42 12.22
N HIS A 146 -3.25 2.73 12.43
CA HIS A 146 -4.17 3.71 11.87
C HIS A 146 -3.41 4.89 11.28
N ILE A 147 -3.86 5.40 10.14
CA ILE A 147 -3.31 6.61 9.51
C ILE A 147 -4.44 7.53 9.04
N THR A 148 -4.22 8.82 9.24
CA THR A 148 -5.10 9.87 8.73
C THR A 148 -4.31 10.82 7.82
N PRO A 149 -4.98 11.62 6.98
CA PRO A 149 -4.32 12.63 6.15
C PRO A 149 -3.41 13.59 6.95
N GLN A 150 -3.77 13.92 8.20
CA GLN A 150 -2.97 14.81 9.04
C GLN A 150 -1.58 14.24 9.34
N HIS A 151 -1.42 12.93 9.37
CA HIS A 151 -0.10 12.30 9.54
C HIS A 151 0.85 12.58 8.37
N MET A 152 0.32 12.99 7.22
CA MET A 152 1.12 13.31 6.03
C MET A 152 1.50 14.80 5.94
N GLU A 153 0.93 15.67 6.77
CA GLU A 153 1.22 17.11 6.75
C GLU A 153 2.64 17.39 7.27
N VAL A 154 3.49 17.97 6.42
CA VAL A 154 4.91 18.25 6.74
C VAL A 154 5.05 19.11 8.01
N GLY A 155 4.21 20.15 8.15
CA GLY A 155 4.24 21.06 9.29
C GLY A 155 3.79 20.43 10.62
N LYS A 156 3.23 19.23 10.59
CA LYS A 156 2.73 18.50 11.76
C LYS A 156 3.54 17.23 12.06
N GLN A 157 4.74 17.10 11.51
CA GLN A 157 5.61 15.97 11.79
C GLN A 157 6.29 16.15 13.16
N SER A 158 5.51 16.09 14.24
CA SER A 158 5.97 16.18 15.61
C SER A 158 5.58 14.95 16.42
N GLN A 159 6.14 14.81 17.62
CA GLN A 159 5.77 13.74 18.56
C GLN A 159 4.30 13.85 19.04
N ASP A 160 3.66 14.99 18.83
CA ASP A 160 2.26 15.21 19.21
C ASP A 160 1.28 14.49 18.27
N LEU A 161 1.71 14.18 17.04
CA LEU A 161 1.02 13.26 16.14
C LEU A 161 1.58 11.85 16.38
N LEU A 162 1.14 11.23 17.43
CA LEU A 162 1.59 9.89 17.78
C LEU A 162 1.32 8.91 16.64
N ALA A 163 2.34 8.19 16.27
CA ALA A 163 2.18 6.99 15.47
C ALA A 163 1.25 6.02 16.20
N VAL A 164 0.20 5.58 15.50
CA VAL A 164 -0.79 4.65 16.06
C VAL A 164 -0.29 3.20 15.97
N SER A 165 0.87 3.00 15.37
CA SER A 165 1.59 1.73 15.41
C SER A 165 3.09 1.94 15.56
N ALA A 166 3.79 0.90 16.03
CA ALA A 166 5.24 0.93 16.19
C ALA A 166 5.99 1.12 14.86
N SER A 167 5.39 0.70 13.74
CA SER A 167 6.01 0.78 12.42
C SER A 167 5.86 2.15 11.75
N MET A 168 5.00 3.04 12.24
CA MET A 168 4.76 4.33 11.59
C MET A 168 5.95 5.27 11.76
N ARG A 169 6.86 5.24 10.80
CA ARG A 169 8.01 6.15 10.68
C ARG A 169 7.80 7.15 9.55
N THR A 170 8.43 8.31 9.65
CA THR A 170 8.38 9.35 8.63
C THR A 170 9.74 9.51 7.98
N ALA A 171 9.75 9.48 6.65
CA ALA A 171 10.85 9.97 5.84
C ALA A 171 10.42 11.24 5.12
N LEU A 172 11.25 12.28 5.20
CA LEU A 172 11.03 13.54 4.50
C LEU A 172 12.13 13.73 3.47
N LEU A 173 11.72 13.73 2.21
CA LEU A 173 12.59 14.08 1.09
C LEU A 173 12.29 15.54 0.71
N VAL A 174 12.76 16.45 1.55
CA VAL A 174 12.39 17.89 1.52
C VAL A 174 12.73 18.53 0.18
N TYR A 175 13.82 18.14 -0.42
CA TYR A 175 14.26 18.67 -1.72
C TYR A 175 13.36 18.24 -2.89
N SER A 176 12.64 17.14 -2.74
CA SER A 176 11.70 16.63 -3.77
C SER A 176 10.23 16.75 -3.37
N GLY A 177 9.93 17.36 -2.22
CA GLY A 177 8.55 17.58 -1.77
C GLY A 177 7.81 16.32 -1.41
N ILE A 178 8.50 15.25 -0.95
CA ILE A 178 7.93 13.94 -0.68
C ILE A 178 7.89 13.67 0.82
N THR A 179 6.75 13.16 1.29
CA THR A 179 6.57 12.61 2.65
C THR A 179 6.21 11.14 2.53
N VAL A 180 6.89 10.27 3.28
CA VAL A 180 6.60 8.83 3.34
C VAL A 180 6.34 8.42 4.78
N LYS A 181 5.26 7.67 5.01
CA LYS A 181 4.93 7.02 6.29
C LYS A 181 4.95 5.52 6.13
N MET A 182 5.91 4.85 6.77
CA MET A 182 5.92 3.40 6.86
C MET A 182 4.72 2.94 7.70
N MET A 183 3.98 1.97 7.19
CA MET A 183 2.77 1.44 7.82
C MET A 183 2.95 -0.03 8.18
N VAL A 184 3.33 -0.85 7.19
CA VAL A 184 3.59 -2.28 7.39
C VAL A 184 5.04 -2.56 7.07
N ASP A 185 5.77 -3.08 8.04
CA ASP A 185 7.14 -3.53 7.92
C ASP A 185 7.45 -4.59 9.01
N ASN A 186 8.72 -4.89 9.21
CA ASN A 186 9.17 -5.87 10.19
C ASN A 186 8.81 -5.50 11.64
N GLU A 187 8.60 -4.22 11.96
CA GLU A 187 8.19 -3.79 13.30
C GLU A 187 6.72 -4.09 13.56
N LEU A 188 5.87 -4.02 12.53
CA LEU A 188 4.47 -4.44 12.62
C LEU A 188 4.30 -5.96 12.52
N GLY A 189 5.35 -6.68 12.13
CA GLY A 189 5.36 -8.14 12.03
C GLY A 189 5.41 -8.70 10.61
N ALA A 190 5.49 -7.85 9.59
CA ALA A 190 5.69 -8.24 8.21
C ALA A 190 7.14 -8.72 7.98
N ARG A 191 7.32 -9.68 7.07
CA ARG A 191 8.63 -10.23 6.70
C ARG A 191 8.85 -10.32 5.21
N LEU A 192 7.79 -10.30 4.44
CA LEU A 192 7.82 -10.56 3.00
C LEU A 192 7.46 -9.31 2.18
N SER A 193 6.79 -8.36 2.80
CA SER A 193 6.31 -7.14 2.17
C SER A 193 6.51 -5.90 3.03
N THR A 194 6.39 -4.74 2.39
CA THR A 194 6.18 -3.45 3.06
C THR A 194 4.98 -2.74 2.46
N MET A 195 4.34 -1.90 3.27
CA MET A 195 3.28 -1.00 2.83
C MET A 195 3.48 0.35 3.48
N PHE A 196 3.32 1.41 2.72
CA PHE A 196 3.50 2.77 3.21
C PHE A 196 2.64 3.77 2.45
N MET A 197 2.38 4.89 3.09
CA MET A 197 1.70 6.03 2.49
C MET A 197 2.72 7.02 1.98
N VAL A 198 2.54 7.47 0.74
CA VAL A 198 3.36 8.49 0.09
C VAL A 198 2.51 9.71 -0.21
N GLN A 199 3.05 10.89 0.01
CA GLN A 199 2.42 12.15 -0.39
C GLN A 199 3.45 13.07 -1.01
N TYR A 200 3.10 13.66 -2.15
CA TYR A 200 3.87 14.73 -2.78
C TYR A 200 3.15 16.05 -2.59
N ALA A 201 3.88 17.05 -2.15
CA ALA A 201 3.45 18.45 -2.24
C ALA A 201 3.30 18.87 -3.72
N PRO A 202 2.67 20.01 -4.02
CA PRO A 202 2.78 20.62 -5.34
C PRO A 202 4.25 20.72 -5.77
N ASP A 203 4.53 20.43 -7.02
CA ASP A 203 5.90 20.34 -7.59
C ASP A 203 6.77 19.21 -6.99
N GLY A 204 6.20 18.34 -6.15
CA GLY A 204 6.90 17.16 -5.65
C GLY A 204 7.28 16.21 -6.79
N VAL A 205 8.50 15.69 -6.74
CA VAL A 205 9.02 14.83 -7.80
C VAL A 205 9.96 13.74 -7.27
N ALA A 206 9.80 12.52 -7.81
CA ALA A 206 10.82 11.49 -7.79
C ALA A 206 11.38 11.30 -9.20
N GLY A 207 12.67 11.50 -9.36
CA GLY A 207 13.37 11.30 -10.63
C GLY A 207 13.36 9.84 -11.08
N PRO A 208 13.77 9.55 -12.32
CA PRO A 208 13.83 8.18 -12.83
C PRO A 208 14.75 7.29 -11.99
N HIS A 209 14.20 6.21 -11.46
CA HIS A 209 14.90 5.23 -10.63
C HIS A 209 14.34 3.82 -10.85
N ASP A 210 15.04 2.82 -10.41
CA ASP A 210 14.61 1.42 -10.37
C ASP A 210 15.10 0.72 -9.10
N HIS A 211 14.59 -0.44 -8.82
CA HIS A 211 14.99 -1.26 -7.68
C HIS A 211 14.71 -2.76 -7.93
N PRO A 212 15.34 -3.66 -7.14
CA PRO A 212 15.19 -5.10 -7.31
C PRO A 212 13.97 -5.67 -6.58
N LEU A 213 12.85 -4.96 -6.59
CA LEU A 213 11.58 -5.36 -5.99
C LEU A 213 10.42 -4.91 -6.86
N GLU A 214 9.26 -5.47 -6.60
CA GLU A 214 8.01 -5.09 -7.25
C GLU A 214 7.27 -4.08 -6.37
N GLU A 215 6.61 -3.12 -7.00
CA GLU A 215 5.82 -2.10 -6.31
C GLU A 215 4.43 -1.96 -6.89
N THR A 216 3.48 -1.57 -6.03
CA THR A 216 2.15 -1.11 -6.47
C THR A 216 1.88 0.28 -5.92
N TYR A 217 1.07 1.04 -6.67
CA TYR A 217 0.70 2.43 -6.37
C TYR A 217 -0.80 2.57 -6.55
N LEU A 218 -1.55 2.70 -5.47
CA LEU A 218 -3.00 2.99 -5.49
C LEU A 218 -3.21 4.46 -5.15
N ILE A 219 -3.69 5.24 -6.11
CA ILE A 219 -3.92 6.68 -5.93
C ILE A 219 -5.14 6.91 -5.03
N LEU A 220 -4.97 7.69 -3.96
CA LEU A 220 -5.99 7.98 -2.96
C LEU A 220 -6.47 9.43 -2.99
N GLU A 221 -5.61 10.35 -3.42
CA GLU A 221 -5.93 11.78 -3.50
C GLU A 221 -5.10 12.45 -4.61
N GLY A 222 -5.71 13.41 -5.31
CA GLY A 222 -5.04 14.17 -6.36
C GLY A 222 -4.78 13.37 -7.62
N ALA A 223 -3.77 13.81 -8.37
CA ALA A 223 -3.32 13.13 -9.59
C ALA A 223 -1.81 13.28 -9.75
N THR A 224 -1.16 12.27 -10.33
CA THR A 224 0.28 12.29 -10.60
C THR A 224 0.56 11.96 -12.06
N ASP A 225 1.55 12.64 -12.65
CA ASP A 225 2.16 12.22 -13.90
C ASP A 225 3.26 11.21 -13.60
N ALA A 226 3.09 10.00 -14.10
CA ALA A 226 3.99 8.89 -13.89
C ALA A 226 4.63 8.45 -15.21
N THR A 227 5.84 7.93 -15.12
CA THR A 227 6.51 7.29 -16.26
C THR A 227 6.98 5.91 -15.84
N PHE A 228 6.69 4.88 -16.63
CA PHE A 228 7.14 3.51 -16.42
C PHE A 228 7.81 3.02 -17.71
N ASP A 229 9.11 2.67 -17.67
CA ASP A 229 9.91 2.28 -18.84
C ASP A 229 9.75 3.22 -20.05
N GLY A 230 9.66 4.53 -19.79
CA GLY A 230 9.50 5.56 -20.82
C GLY A 230 8.07 5.81 -21.29
N GLN A 231 7.09 5.02 -20.88
CA GLN A 231 5.67 5.27 -21.14
C GLN A 231 5.08 6.21 -20.08
N ARG A 232 4.36 7.21 -20.51
CA ARG A 232 3.77 8.24 -19.66
C ARG A 232 2.32 7.95 -19.36
N TYR A 233 1.93 8.20 -18.11
CA TYR A 233 0.58 8.04 -17.61
C TYR A 233 0.23 9.20 -16.70
N ARG A 234 -1.01 9.66 -16.75
CA ARG A 234 -1.62 10.42 -15.68
C ARG A 234 -2.46 9.47 -14.86
N LEU A 235 -2.11 9.32 -13.59
CA LEU A 235 -2.84 8.47 -12.65
C LEU A 235 -3.72 9.35 -11.77
N GLU A 236 -4.96 8.92 -11.58
CA GLU A 236 -6.00 9.63 -10.83
C GLU A 236 -6.54 8.74 -9.70
N VAL A 237 -7.37 9.30 -8.83
CA VAL A 237 -7.91 8.58 -7.67
C VAL A 237 -8.58 7.26 -8.09
N GLY A 238 -8.19 6.18 -7.42
CA GLY A 238 -8.63 4.81 -7.67
C GLY A 238 -7.85 4.07 -8.76
N ASP A 239 -7.01 4.75 -9.54
CA ASP A 239 -6.11 4.08 -10.48
C ASP A 239 -5.02 3.34 -9.71
N VAL A 240 -4.60 2.19 -10.26
CA VAL A 240 -3.50 1.40 -9.71
C VAL A 240 -2.44 1.18 -10.78
N ALA A 241 -1.19 1.39 -10.41
CA ALA A 241 -0.04 0.97 -11.21
C ALA A 241 0.77 -0.11 -10.45
N TRP A 242 1.42 -0.98 -11.22
CA TRP A 242 2.42 -1.93 -10.74
C TRP A 242 3.70 -1.76 -11.54
N ALA A 243 4.83 -1.72 -10.85
CA ALA A 243 6.16 -1.72 -11.43
C ALA A 243 6.89 -3.00 -11.01
N GLY A 244 7.31 -3.79 -12.00
CA GLY A 244 8.09 -5.00 -11.80
C GLY A 244 9.56 -4.70 -11.53
N VAL A 245 10.30 -5.73 -11.14
CA VAL A 245 11.74 -5.66 -10.86
C VAL A 245 12.48 -4.97 -12.02
N GLY A 246 13.24 -3.93 -11.70
CA GLY A 246 14.05 -3.17 -12.65
C GLY A 246 13.25 -2.30 -13.64
N CYS A 247 11.96 -2.11 -13.43
CA CYS A 247 11.17 -1.13 -14.16
C CYS A 247 11.64 0.28 -13.78
N VAL A 248 12.14 1.04 -14.75
CA VAL A 248 12.51 2.44 -14.50
C VAL A 248 11.25 3.28 -14.42
N HIS A 249 11.03 3.94 -13.31
CA HIS A 249 9.84 4.76 -13.08
C HIS A 249 10.16 6.10 -12.44
N SER A 250 9.21 7.03 -12.57
CA SER A 250 9.30 8.39 -12.01
C SER A 250 7.91 8.96 -11.82
N PHE A 251 7.78 9.90 -10.88
CA PHE A 251 6.52 10.55 -10.54
C PHE A 251 6.70 12.05 -10.38
N THR A 252 5.70 12.80 -10.82
CA THR A 252 5.61 14.26 -10.60
C THR A 252 4.20 14.60 -10.21
N ASN A 253 4.02 15.40 -9.16
CA ASN A 253 2.70 15.91 -8.80
C ASN A 253 2.21 16.84 -9.92
N ALA A 254 1.08 16.45 -10.52
CA ALA A 254 0.50 17.13 -11.68
C ALA A 254 -0.57 18.19 -11.32
N GLY A 255 -0.77 18.45 -10.02
CA GLY A 255 -1.83 19.32 -9.52
C GLY A 255 -1.33 20.44 -8.62
N ASP A 256 -2.26 21.36 -8.28
CA ASP A 256 -2.01 22.47 -7.36
C ASP A 256 -2.13 22.07 -5.87
N GLY A 257 -2.69 20.90 -5.60
CA GLY A 257 -2.82 20.29 -4.28
C GLY A 257 -1.87 19.10 -4.09
N PRO A 258 -1.87 18.47 -2.91
CA PRO A 258 -1.08 17.27 -2.68
C PRO A 258 -1.62 16.10 -3.52
N VAL A 259 -0.75 15.20 -3.91
CA VAL A 259 -1.12 13.86 -4.38
C VAL A 259 -0.69 12.84 -3.35
N ARG A 260 -1.55 11.86 -3.07
CA ARG A 260 -1.26 10.81 -2.10
C ARG A 260 -1.65 9.44 -2.65
N TRP A 261 -0.82 8.45 -2.37
CA TRP A 261 -1.09 7.06 -2.72
C TRP A 261 -0.63 6.07 -1.66
N LEU A 262 -1.25 4.91 -1.66
CA LEU A 262 -0.77 3.73 -0.96
C LEU A 262 0.25 3.03 -1.84
N GLU A 263 1.41 2.73 -1.28
CA GLU A 263 2.47 2.00 -1.97
C GLU A 263 2.80 0.71 -1.25
N THR A 264 3.05 -0.35 -2.00
CA THR A 264 3.48 -1.64 -1.46
C THR A 264 4.74 -2.13 -2.17
N GLN A 265 5.57 -2.86 -1.47
CA GLN A 265 6.80 -3.44 -2.03
C GLN A 265 6.94 -4.91 -1.63
N ALA A 266 7.36 -5.75 -2.58
CA ALA A 266 7.75 -7.14 -2.34
C ALA A 266 8.88 -7.58 -3.31
N PRO A 267 9.84 -8.43 -2.84
CA PRO A 267 10.01 -8.84 -1.45
C PRO A 267 10.35 -7.67 -0.55
N GLN A 268 10.17 -7.82 0.76
CA GLN A 268 10.52 -6.77 1.71
C GLN A 268 11.97 -6.31 1.47
N PRO A 269 12.20 -4.99 1.27
CA PRO A 269 13.56 -4.49 1.07
C PRO A 269 14.45 -4.82 2.28
N PRO A 270 15.74 -5.12 2.07
CA PRO A 270 16.66 -5.27 3.18
C PRO A 270 16.76 -3.95 3.96
N SER A 271 17.12 -4.02 5.24
CA SER A 271 17.21 -2.84 6.12
C SER A 271 18.14 -1.73 5.60
N ARG A 272 19.03 -2.08 4.69
CA ARG A 272 19.84 -1.15 3.89
C ARG A 272 19.65 -1.53 2.43
N HIS A 273 18.66 -0.98 1.80
CA HIS A 273 18.44 -1.12 0.37
C HIS A 273 19.02 0.08 -0.37
N SER A 274 19.33 -0.15 -1.64
CA SER A 274 19.83 0.90 -2.53
C SER A 274 18.85 1.10 -3.65
N TYR A 275 18.35 2.31 -3.78
CA TYR A 275 17.70 2.76 -5.01
C TYR A 275 18.77 3.07 -6.06
N ARG A 276 18.49 2.78 -7.32
CA ARG A 276 19.34 3.16 -8.44
C ARG A 276 18.71 4.33 -9.17
N PHE A 277 19.13 5.52 -8.82
CA PHE A 277 18.65 6.73 -9.47
C PHE A 277 19.39 6.92 -10.79
N ALA A 278 18.68 6.83 -11.91
CA ALA A 278 19.26 6.95 -13.23
C ALA A 278 19.69 8.40 -13.54
N ARG A 279 18.96 9.40 -13.02
CA ARG A 279 19.18 10.82 -13.30
C ARG A 279 18.90 11.76 -12.11
N ASP A 280 18.80 11.24 -10.91
CA ASP A 280 18.48 12.04 -9.74
C ASP A 280 19.55 13.09 -9.43
N TRP A 281 20.83 12.77 -9.69
CA TRP A 281 21.93 13.71 -9.55
C TRP A 281 21.82 14.92 -10.46
N ASP A 282 21.28 14.78 -11.67
CA ASP A 282 21.05 15.92 -12.56
C ASP A 282 19.99 16.84 -11.99
N TYR A 283 18.89 16.26 -11.49
CA TYR A 283 17.84 17.00 -10.81
C TYR A 283 18.36 17.73 -9.56
N LEU A 284 19.10 17.04 -8.69
CA LEU A 284 19.69 17.64 -7.49
C LEU A 284 20.67 18.75 -7.81
N ARG A 285 21.55 18.54 -8.79
CA ARG A 285 22.48 19.58 -9.24
C ARG A 285 21.76 20.84 -9.67
N ASP A 286 20.69 20.68 -10.46
CA ASP A 286 19.93 21.81 -10.98
C ASP A 286 19.15 22.53 -9.86
N ARG A 287 18.65 21.80 -8.87
CA ARG A 287 17.97 22.36 -7.68
C ARG A 287 18.92 23.01 -6.68
N LEU A 288 20.15 22.53 -6.57
CA LEU A 288 21.17 23.04 -5.65
C LEU A 288 22.11 24.05 -6.32
N ALA A 289 22.00 24.24 -7.63
CA ALA A 289 22.73 25.31 -8.30
C ALA A 289 22.34 26.66 -7.66
N PRO A 290 23.31 27.51 -7.29
CA PRO A 290 23.00 28.85 -6.83
C PRO A 290 22.12 29.55 -7.87
N ASP A 291 21.04 30.19 -7.44
CA ASP A 291 20.29 31.09 -8.28
C ASP A 291 21.27 32.11 -8.83
N ASP A 292 21.54 32.05 -10.12
CA ASP A 292 22.30 33.08 -10.85
C ASP A 292 21.40 34.30 -10.96
N GLN A 293 21.02 34.86 -9.81
CA GLN A 293 20.36 36.15 -9.70
C GLN A 293 21.43 37.18 -10.00
N GLY A 294 21.43 37.60 -11.27
CA GLY A 294 22.30 38.58 -11.85
C GLY A 294 22.68 39.71 -10.92
N SER A 295 23.96 39.85 -10.72
CA SER A 295 24.58 41.12 -10.41
C SER A 295 24.79 41.87 -11.75
N GLU A 296 23.71 42.41 -12.31
CA GLU A 296 23.82 43.58 -13.13
C GLU A 296 23.62 44.80 -12.22
N GLN A 297 24.71 45.40 -11.87
CA GLN A 297 24.82 46.85 -11.55
C GLN A 297 25.91 47.47 -12.38
#